data_979278d1bea86660128cf802d8e557da
#
_entry.id   979278d1bea86660128cf802d8e557da
#
_cell.length_a   1.000
_cell.length_b   1.000
_cell.length_c   1.000
_cell.angle_alpha   90.00
_cell.angle_beta   90.00
_cell.angle_gamma   90.00
#
_symmetry.space_group_name_H-M   'P 1'
#
loop_
_entity.id
_entity.type
_entity.pdbx_description
1 polymer ?
#
loop_
_entity_poly.entity_id
_entity_poly.type
_entity_poly.pdbx_seq_one_letter_code
_entity_poly.pdbx_strand_id
1 'polypeptide(L)'
;MSENGPLAGIRVLDLTRILAGPLCTMMLGDMGAEVIKVEPPDKGDDTRNWGPPFVASEAVYFLGVNRNKRSLTLNMAVPAGQKILAGLIEKADVLIDNFRLGTLEKWSFTDAWFERHAPRLVRCSITGYGSSGPKAPLPGYDFILQAESGLMSICGEPDGKPMKYGVAIVDVCTGMLASNSILAALNARHRTGKGQKVEVSLYETSLAMLVNVAASYLAAGRNAGRFGNGHPSIVPYTTYQAADGMIALGIGNERQFARIAEVLGHPEWASDARFTSNRARVENRALVDRMINEALSHDDADVWLTKLKAVGIPCGKINSVAEALDDPQTAARGMIETIEHSTVGALKMLGIPFKFSDTACSVRRPPPTLGQHSEEILAGELGLDDKAIAELRQAKVI
;
A
#
# COMPACT_ATOMS: atom_id res chain seq x y z
N MET A 1 -9.42 -25.86 -8.13
CA MET A 1 -8.76 -24.97 -7.14
C MET A 1 -9.86 -24.49 -6.22
N SER A 2 -9.69 -24.59 -4.91
CA SER A 2 -10.74 -24.23 -3.95
C SER A 2 -11.04 -22.73 -4.03
N GLU A 3 -12.29 -22.38 -4.32
CA GLU A 3 -12.83 -21.02 -4.36
C GLU A 3 -13.09 -20.50 -2.92
N ASN A 4 -12.05 -20.47 -2.08
CA ASN A 4 -12.23 -20.32 -0.62
C ASN A 4 -11.91 -18.93 -0.07
N GLY A 5 -11.78 -17.92 -0.88
CA GLY A 5 -11.56 -16.56 -0.36
C GLY A 5 -12.86 -15.81 -0.09
N PRO A 6 -12.84 -14.74 0.74
CA PRO A 6 -14.04 -13.95 1.03
C PRO A 6 -14.62 -13.23 -0.21
N LEU A 7 -13.86 -13.14 -1.30
CA LEU A 7 -14.28 -12.58 -2.59
C LEU A 7 -14.38 -13.66 -3.69
N ALA A 8 -14.54 -14.92 -3.34
CA ALA A 8 -14.77 -15.99 -4.32
C ALA A 8 -15.97 -15.65 -5.20
N GLY A 9 -15.83 -15.82 -6.52
CA GLY A 9 -16.83 -15.48 -7.53
C GLY A 9 -16.91 -14.00 -7.92
N ILE A 10 -16.14 -13.11 -7.28
CA ILE A 10 -16.02 -11.69 -7.71
C ILE A 10 -14.99 -11.58 -8.84
N ARG A 11 -15.36 -10.90 -9.92
CA ARG A 11 -14.53 -10.63 -11.10
C ARG A 11 -14.07 -9.18 -11.13
N VAL A 12 -12.76 -8.98 -11.17
CA VAL A 12 -12.12 -7.65 -11.18
C VAL A 12 -11.42 -7.45 -12.52
N LEU A 13 -11.79 -6.41 -13.24
CA LEU A 13 -11.10 -5.96 -14.44
C LEU A 13 -10.16 -4.82 -14.06
N ASP A 14 -8.86 -5.11 -14.11
CA ASP A 14 -7.78 -4.22 -13.69
C ASP A 14 -7.17 -3.53 -14.91
N LEU A 15 -7.50 -2.26 -15.12
CA LEU A 15 -6.91 -1.40 -16.16
C LEU A 15 -5.80 -0.51 -15.59
N THR A 16 -5.40 -0.73 -14.33
CA THR A 16 -4.42 0.10 -13.65
C THR A 16 -3.00 -0.27 -13.99
N ARG A 17 -2.09 0.64 -13.67
CA ARG A 17 -0.65 0.46 -13.81
C ARG A 17 0.09 1.14 -12.64
N ILE A 18 1.39 0.89 -12.55
CA ILE A 18 2.31 1.42 -11.55
C ILE A 18 2.14 0.71 -10.19
N LEU A 19 1.54 1.36 -9.17
CA LEU A 19 1.53 0.82 -7.82
C LEU A 19 0.17 0.83 -7.13
N ALA A 20 -0.47 1.97 -6.95
CA ALA A 20 -1.69 2.08 -6.13
C ALA A 20 -2.81 1.14 -6.61
N GLY A 21 -3.15 1.18 -7.90
CA GLY A 21 -4.14 0.28 -8.49
C GLY A 21 -3.73 -1.18 -8.50
N PRO A 22 -2.52 -1.54 -9.00
CA PRO A 22 -2.04 -2.92 -8.96
C PRO A 22 -1.99 -3.52 -7.55
N LEU A 23 -1.61 -2.75 -6.52
CA LEU A 23 -1.66 -3.20 -5.14
C LEU A 23 -3.10 -3.46 -4.67
N CYS A 24 -4.02 -2.55 -4.99
CA CYS A 24 -5.45 -2.72 -4.70
C CYS A 24 -5.97 -4.03 -5.29
N THR A 25 -5.76 -4.27 -6.58
CA THR A 25 -6.27 -5.46 -7.27
C THR A 25 -5.55 -6.73 -6.85
N MET A 26 -4.26 -6.67 -6.47
CA MET A 26 -3.55 -7.77 -5.84
C MET A 26 -4.22 -8.16 -4.51
N MET A 27 -4.56 -7.20 -3.66
CA MET A 27 -5.26 -7.46 -2.39
C MET A 27 -6.64 -8.10 -2.61
N LEU A 28 -7.40 -7.64 -3.61
CA LEU A 28 -8.66 -8.28 -3.99
C LEU A 28 -8.44 -9.72 -4.49
N GLY A 29 -7.40 -9.94 -5.27
CA GLY A 29 -6.97 -11.26 -5.72
C GLY A 29 -6.57 -12.16 -4.55
N ASP A 30 -5.83 -11.66 -3.57
CA ASP A 30 -5.44 -12.37 -2.35
C ASP A 30 -6.67 -12.82 -1.54
N MET A 31 -7.73 -12.03 -1.56
CA MET A 31 -9.03 -12.32 -0.95
C MET A 31 -9.91 -13.27 -1.79
N GLY A 32 -9.43 -13.77 -2.91
CA GLY A 32 -10.15 -14.78 -3.70
C GLY A 32 -10.80 -14.27 -4.98
N ALA A 33 -10.79 -12.97 -5.26
CA ALA A 33 -11.32 -12.44 -6.52
C ALA A 33 -10.54 -12.96 -7.74
N GLU A 34 -11.22 -13.12 -8.87
CA GLU A 34 -10.60 -13.32 -10.16
C GLU A 34 -10.20 -11.98 -10.75
N VAL A 35 -8.90 -11.77 -10.96
CA VAL A 35 -8.38 -10.50 -11.48
C VAL A 35 -7.83 -10.68 -12.88
N ILE A 36 -8.37 -9.94 -13.84
CA ILE A 36 -7.85 -9.80 -15.19
C ILE A 36 -7.18 -8.45 -15.31
N LYS A 37 -5.84 -8.46 -15.43
CA LYS A 37 -5.04 -7.26 -15.68
C LYS A 37 -4.94 -7.04 -17.18
N VAL A 38 -5.45 -5.92 -17.67
CA VAL A 38 -5.40 -5.53 -19.08
C VAL A 38 -4.24 -4.56 -19.30
N GLU A 39 -3.38 -4.90 -20.23
CA GLU A 39 -2.12 -4.18 -20.50
C GLU A 39 -1.96 -3.86 -21.98
N PRO A 40 -1.29 -2.73 -22.34
CA PRO A 40 -0.91 -2.48 -23.74
C PRO A 40 -0.05 -3.62 -24.31
N PRO A 41 -0.27 -4.05 -25.58
CA PRO A 41 0.40 -5.22 -26.15
C PRO A 41 1.93 -5.16 -26.15
N ASP A 42 2.51 -4.00 -26.51
CA ASP A 42 3.96 -3.92 -26.76
C ASP A 42 4.79 -3.63 -25.49
N LYS A 43 4.19 -2.97 -24.51
CA LYS A 43 4.93 -2.41 -23.37
C LYS A 43 4.48 -2.95 -22.02
N GLY A 44 3.23 -3.37 -21.90
CA GLY A 44 2.62 -3.75 -20.64
C GLY A 44 2.53 -2.57 -19.65
N ASP A 45 2.50 -2.93 -18.38
CA ASP A 45 2.63 -1.97 -17.27
C ASP A 45 4.04 -1.38 -17.27
N ASP A 46 4.17 -0.07 -17.05
CA ASP A 46 5.46 0.65 -17.01
C ASP A 46 6.44 -0.03 -16.03
N THR A 47 5.93 -0.60 -14.93
CA THR A 47 6.74 -1.28 -13.90
C THR A 47 7.43 -2.55 -14.38
N ARG A 48 7.03 -3.12 -15.52
CA ARG A 48 7.76 -4.23 -16.16
C ARG A 48 9.18 -3.83 -16.59
N ASN A 49 9.42 -2.52 -16.76
CA ASN A 49 10.71 -1.96 -17.17
C ASN A 49 11.43 -1.21 -16.02
N TRP A 50 10.85 -1.22 -14.80
CA TRP A 50 11.44 -0.52 -13.66
C TRP A 50 12.44 -1.39 -12.90
N GLY A 51 13.64 -1.39 -13.38
CA GLY A 51 14.81 -2.05 -12.80
C GLY A 51 16.11 -1.32 -13.15
N PRO A 52 17.25 -1.72 -12.60
CA PRO A 52 17.47 -2.87 -11.73
C PRO A 52 16.78 -2.71 -10.37
N PRO A 53 16.48 -3.85 -9.64
CA PRO A 53 16.87 -5.20 -10.01
C PRO A 53 15.87 -5.91 -10.94
N PHE A 54 16.38 -6.84 -11.74
CA PHE A 54 15.61 -7.82 -12.51
C PHE A 54 15.98 -9.22 -12.03
N VAL A 55 15.02 -10.16 -12.07
CA VAL A 55 15.27 -11.58 -11.86
C VAL A 55 14.85 -12.28 -13.16
N ALA A 56 15.78 -12.94 -13.81
CA ALA A 56 15.68 -13.32 -15.22
C ALA A 56 15.33 -12.08 -16.07
N SER A 57 14.21 -12.07 -16.78
CA SER A 57 13.73 -10.91 -17.56
C SER A 57 12.69 -10.06 -16.83
N GLU A 58 12.29 -10.42 -15.60
CA GLU A 58 11.18 -9.79 -14.88
C GLU A 58 11.66 -8.71 -13.91
N ALA A 59 11.04 -7.52 -13.98
CA ALA A 59 11.30 -6.45 -13.03
C ALA A 59 10.72 -6.80 -11.65
N VAL A 60 11.55 -6.74 -10.61
CA VAL A 60 11.13 -7.06 -9.23
C VAL A 60 9.99 -6.14 -8.76
N TYR A 61 9.93 -4.91 -9.26
CA TYR A 61 8.84 -3.99 -8.95
C TYR A 61 7.48 -4.55 -9.41
N PHE A 62 7.40 -5.03 -10.66
CA PHE A 62 6.18 -5.66 -11.18
C PHE A 62 5.81 -6.92 -10.41
N LEU A 63 6.81 -7.78 -10.13
CA LEU A 63 6.61 -9.03 -9.38
C LEU A 63 6.02 -8.77 -7.99
N GLY A 64 6.40 -7.67 -7.34
CA GLY A 64 5.99 -7.34 -5.97
C GLY A 64 4.50 -7.05 -5.78
N VAL A 65 3.76 -6.68 -6.84
CA VAL A 65 2.37 -6.16 -6.72
C VAL A 65 1.37 -6.75 -7.73
N ASN A 66 1.70 -7.87 -8.39
CA ASN A 66 0.84 -8.41 -9.45
C ASN A 66 0.52 -9.91 -9.31
N ARG A 67 0.77 -10.54 -8.14
CA ARG A 67 0.32 -11.92 -7.89
C ARG A 67 -1.21 -12.04 -7.95
N ASN A 68 -1.70 -13.25 -8.13
CA ASN A 68 -3.12 -13.58 -8.20
C ASN A 68 -3.87 -12.89 -9.37
N LYS A 69 -3.14 -12.53 -10.45
CA LYS A 69 -3.73 -11.93 -11.65
C LYS A 69 -3.53 -12.80 -12.88
N ARG A 70 -4.44 -12.68 -13.84
CA ARG A 70 -4.28 -13.15 -15.25
C ARG A 70 -3.98 -11.93 -16.10
N SER A 71 -2.95 -11.96 -16.97
CA SER A 71 -2.60 -10.86 -17.88
C SER A 71 -3.22 -11.08 -19.25
N LEU A 72 -3.91 -10.05 -19.73
CA LEU A 72 -4.42 -9.89 -21.09
C LEU A 72 -3.75 -8.69 -21.73
N THR A 73 -3.11 -8.88 -22.88
CA THR A 73 -2.69 -7.75 -23.72
C THR A 73 -3.87 -7.25 -24.55
N LEU A 74 -4.10 -5.93 -24.58
CA LEU A 74 -5.20 -5.35 -25.34
C LEU A 74 -4.91 -3.89 -25.70
N ASN A 75 -4.97 -3.59 -27.00
CA ASN A 75 -4.94 -2.21 -27.50
C ASN A 75 -6.31 -1.55 -27.36
N MET A 76 -6.56 -0.94 -26.22
CA MET A 76 -7.82 -0.27 -25.90
C MET A 76 -8.05 1.04 -26.70
N ALA A 77 -7.05 1.54 -27.43
CA ALA A 77 -7.17 2.75 -28.24
C ALA A 77 -7.89 2.52 -29.59
N VAL A 78 -8.01 1.26 -30.04
CA VAL A 78 -8.64 0.92 -31.31
C VAL A 78 -10.05 0.32 -31.11
N PRO A 79 -10.97 0.51 -32.08
CA PRO A 79 -12.37 0.05 -31.94
C PRO A 79 -12.51 -1.46 -31.64
N ALA A 80 -11.69 -2.31 -32.24
CA ALA A 80 -11.70 -3.74 -31.97
C ALA A 80 -11.33 -4.06 -30.52
N GLY A 81 -10.33 -3.36 -29.95
CA GLY A 81 -9.96 -3.48 -28.54
C GLY A 81 -11.04 -2.96 -27.61
N GLN A 82 -11.72 -1.86 -27.95
CA GLN A 82 -12.83 -1.32 -27.19
C GLN A 82 -14.01 -2.29 -27.14
N LYS A 83 -14.30 -2.99 -28.25
CA LYS A 83 -15.34 -4.03 -28.30
C LYS A 83 -15.02 -5.20 -27.35
N ILE A 84 -13.78 -5.64 -27.33
CA ILE A 84 -13.33 -6.68 -26.39
C ILE A 84 -13.45 -6.18 -24.94
N LEU A 85 -12.98 -4.97 -24.67
CA LEU A 85 -13.09 -4.35 -23.34
C LEU A 85 -14.54 -4.26 -22.88
N ALA A 86 -15.48 -3.85 -23.75
CA ALA A 86 -16.91 -3.80 -23.44
C ALA A 86 -17.44 -5.15 -22.98
N GLY A 87 -17.14 -6.23 -23.74
CA GLY A 87 -17.58 -7.57 -23.38
C GLY A 87 -17.01 -8.08 -22.05
N LEU A 88 -15.78 -7.68 -21.68
CA LEU A 88 -15.18 -8.00 -20.39
C LEU A 88 -15.84 -7.17 -19.26
N ILE A 89 -16.12 -5.89 -19.48
CA ILE A 89 -16.79 -5.00 -18.52
C ILE A 89 -18.19 -5.54 -18.16
N GLU A 90 -18.96 -6.00 -19.14
CA GLU A 90 -20.32 -6.53 -18.92
C GLU A 90 -20.33 -7.78 -18.02
N LYS A 91 -19.21 -8.49 -17.92
CA LYS A 91 -19.03 -9.68 -17.08
C LYS A 91 -18.34 -9.42 -15.75
N ALA A 92 -17.80 -8.21 -15.56
CA ALA A 92 -17.07 -7.84 -14.36
C ALA A 92 -18.00 -7.39 -13.22
N ASP A 93 -17.56 -7.59 -12.00
CA ASP A 93 -18.16 -7.02 -10.78
C ASP A 93 -17.51 -5.70 -10.40
N VAL A 94 -16.21 -5.57 -10.70
CA VAL A 94 -15.40 -4.40 -10.40
C VAL A 94 -14.58 -4.04 -11.63
N LEU A 95 -14.59 -2.76 -11.98
CA LEU A 95 -13.67 -2.14 -12.92
C LEU A 95 -12.81 -1.14 -12.15
N ILE A 96 -11.50 -1.24 -12.28
CA ILE A 96 -10.59 -0.27 -11.66
C ILE A 96 -9.62 0.30 -12.70
N ASP A 97 -9.46 1.61 -12.70
CA ASP A 97 -8.53 2.32 -13.57
C ASP A 97 -7.78 3.44 -12.81
N ASN A 98 -6.65 3.84 -13.35
CA ASN A 98 -5.91 5.04 -12.94
C ASN A 98 -5.52 5.90 -14.16
N PHE A 99 -6.40 5.98 -15.12
CA PHE A 99 -6.23 6.79 -16.31
C PHE A 99 -6.36 8.30 -16.01
N ARG A 100 -5.92 9.09 -16.97
CA ARG A 100 -6.27 10.52 -16.98
C ARG A 100 -7.77 10.68 -17.17
N LEU A 101 -8.33 11.69 -16.52
CA LEU A 101 -9.75 12.01 -16.63
C LEU A 101 -10.20 12.12 -18.09
N GLY A 102 -11.36 11.57 -18.38
CA GLY A 102 -11.95 11.56 -19.72
C GLY A 102 -11.41 10.49 -20.66
N THR A 103 -10.51 9.59 -20.20
CA THR A 103 -9.96 8.53 -21.07
C THR A 103 -11.00 7.49 -21.43
N LEU A 104 -11.78 6.99 -20.49
CA LEU A 104 -12.85 6.03 -20.74
C LEU A 104 -13.96 6.62 -21.61
N GLU A 105 -14.32 7.88 -21.37
CA GLU A 105 -15.30 8.61 -22.18
C GLU A 105 -14.85 8.78 -23.64
N LYS A 106 -13.56 9.02 -23.89
CA LYS A 106 -12.99 9.04 -25.25
C LYS A 106 -13.12 7.70 -25.98
N TRP A 107 -13.17 6.60 -25.23
CA TRP A 107 -13.42 5.26 -25.75
C TRP A 107 -14.91 4.90 -25.73
N SER A 108 -15.79 5.89 -25.59
CA SER A 108 -17.25 5.75 -25.56
C SER A 108 -17.83 5.05 -24.31
N PHE A 109 -17.01 4.82 -23.27
CA PHE A 109 -17.47 4.31 -21.98
C PHE A 109 -17.92 5.47 -21.09
N THR A 110 -19.08 6.05 -21.43
CA THR A 110 -19.73 7.14 -20.67
C THR A 110 -20.53 6.58 -19.49
N ASP A 111 -20.92 7.44 -18.54
CA ASP A 111 -21.80 7.03 -17.43
C ASP A 111 -23.11 6.41 -17.95
N ALA A 112 -23.70 6.98 -19.00
CA ALA A 112 -24.91 6.42 -19.63
C ALA A 112 -24.67 5.04 -20.27
N TRP A 113 -23.46 4.79 -20.79
CA TRP A 113 -23.09 3.48 -21.29
C TRP A 113 -23.03 2.46 -20.14
N PHE A 114 -22.37 2.79 -19.03
CA PHE A 114 -22.28 1.91 -17.86
C PHE A 114 -23.65 1.63 -17.23
N GLU A 115 -24.52 2.63 -17.12
CA GLU A 115 -25.86 2.46 -16.59
C GLU A 115 -26.70 1.46 -17.43
N ARG A 116 -26.50 1.45 -18.75
CA ARG A 116 -27.21 0.57 -19.67
C ARG A 116 -26.64 -0.84 -19.70
N HIS A 117 -25.29 -0.97 -19.75
CA HIS A 117 -24.61 -2.24 -20.05
C HIS A 117 -24.08 -2.95 -18.81
N ALA A 118 -23.76 -2.23 -17.76
CA ALA A 118 -23.18 -2.79 -16.53
C ALA A 118 -23.71 -2.12 -15.25
N PRO A 119 -25.06 -2.09 -15.02
CA PRO A 119 -25.67 -1.35 -13.93
C PRO A 119 -25.31 -1.84 -12.54
N ARG A 120 -24.71 -3.04 -12.43
CA ARG A 120 -24.24 -3.63 -11.17
C ARG A 120 -22.75 -3.46 -10.93
N LEU A 121 -22.01 -2.90 -11.89
CA LEU A 121 -20.56 -2.75 -11.85
C LEU A 121 -20.15 -1.71 -10.79
N VAL A 122 -19.22 -2.07 -9.92
CA VAL A 122 -18.49 -1.12 -9.08
C VAL A 122 -17.32 -0.57 -9.89
N ARG A 123 -17.30 0.74 -10.13
CA ARG A 123 -16.24 1.42 -10.89
C ARG A 123 -15.36 2.20 -9.94
N CYS A 124 -14.10 1.87 -9.84
CA CYS A 124 -13.13 2.59 -9.01
C CYS A 124 -12.10 3.32 -9.87
N SER A 125 -12.02 4.63 -9.73
CA SER A 125 -10.99 5.44 -10.39
C SER A 125 -10.01 5.98 -9.36
N ILE A 126 -8.71 5.74 -9.58
CA ILE A 126 -7.63 6.29 -8.78
C ILE A 126 -7.00 7.46 -9.54
N THR A 127 -7.01 8.64 -8.95
CA THR A 127 -6.52 9.87 -9.58
C THR A 127 -5.41 10.53 -8.74
N GLY A 128 -4.67 11.48 -9.32
CA GLY A 128 -3.70 12.27 -8.56
C GLY A 128 -4.38 13.22 -7.56
N TYR A 129 -5.37 13.98 -8.02
CA TYR A 129 -5.97 15.10 -7.25
C TYR A 129 -7.49 15.07 -7.14
N GLY A 130 -8.14 13.99 -7.56
CA GLY A 130 -9.59 13.94 -7.67
C GLY A 130 -10.11 14.36 -9.06
N SER A 131 -11.40 14.12 -9.32
CA SER A 131 -12.06 14.44 -10.60
C SER A 131 -12.53 15.89 -10.72
N SER A 132 -12.38 16.69 -9.66
CA SER A 132 -12.82 18.09 -9.60
C SER A 132 -11.75 18.97 -8.94
N GLY A 133 -11.98 20.30 -9.00
CA GLY A 133 -11.06 21.28 -8.44
C GLY A 133 -9.93 21.70 -9.40
N PRO A 134 -9.12 22.70 -8.97
CA PRO A 134 -8.14 23.35 -9.86
C PRO A 134 -6.99 22.44 -10.29
N LYS A 135 -6.70 21.38 -9.54
CA LYS A 135 -5.62 20.44 -9.84
C LYS A 135 -6.08 19.15 -10.54
N ALA A 136 -7.37 18.96 -10.77
CA ALA A 136 -7.90 17.73 -11.37
C ALA A 136 -7.23 17.32 -12.70
N PRO A 137 -6.84 18.25 -13.63
CA PRO A 137 -6.16 17.87 -14.86
C PRO A 137 -4.69 17.47 -14.69
N LEU A 138 -4.09 17.73 -13.52
CA LEU A 138 -2.66 17.51 -13.30
C LEU A 138 -2.35 16.03 -13.07
N PRO A 139 -1.21 15.54 -13.56
CA PRO A 139 -0.72 14.22 -13.22
C PRO A 139 -0.24 14.21 -11.77
N GLY A 140 -0.55 13.13 -11.03
CA GLY A 140 -0.09 12.92 -9.67
C GLY A 140 0.80 11.69 -9.58
N TYR A 141 1.98 11.85 -9.00
CA TYR A 141 2.85 10.76 -8.58
C TYR A 141 3.08 10.84 -7.07
N ASP A 142 3.24 9.71 -6.42
CA ASP A 142 3.50 9.60 -4.97
C ASP A 142 4.48 10.66 -4.45
N PHE A 143 5.65 10.77 -5.08
CA PHE A 143 6.69 11.70 -4.68
C PHE A 143 6.23 13.16 -4.67
N ILE A 144 5.48 13.56 -5.69
CA ILE A 144 4.94 14.92 -5.80
C ILE A 144 3.86 15.15 -4.73
N LEU A 145 3.01 14.15 -4.50
CA LEU A 145 1.93 14.26 -3.51
C LEU A 145 2.48 14.25 -2.08
N GLN A 146 3.55 13.52 -1.78
CA GLN A 146 4.24 13.65 -0.50
C GLN A 146 4.75 15.08 -0.25
N ALA A 147 5.25 15.75 -1.31
CA ALA A 147 5.73 17.13 -1.21
C ALA A 147 4.56 18.12 -1.03
N GLU A 148 3.53 18.04 -1.87
CA GLU A 148 2.43 19.02 -1.91
C GLU A 148 1.41 18.87 -0.77
N SER A 149 1.27 17.68 -0.20
CA SER A 149 0.35 17.44 0.92
C SER A 149 0.88 17.83 2.28
N GLY A 150 2.17 18.17 2.38
CA GLY A 150 2.81 18.49 3.65
C GLY A 150 3.50 17.30 4.34
N LEU A 151 3.35 16.06 3.87
CA LEU A 151 4.00 14.88 4.46
C LEU A 151 5.53 15.04 4.53
N MET A 152 6.16 15.53 3.44
CA MET A 152 7.60 15.76 3.46
C MET A 152 8.01 16.86 4.44
N SER A 153 7.16 17.85 4.70
CA SER A 153 7.48 18.95 5.60
C SER A 153 7.68 18.53 7.05
N ILE A 154 7.10 17.38 7.45
CA ILE A 154 7.17 16.83 8.79
C ILE A 154 8.10 15.62 8.91
N CYS A 155 8.71 15.18 7.79
CA CYS A 155 9.60 14.03 7.72
C CYS A 155 11.06 14.48 7.60
N GLY A 156 11.94 13.93 8.43
CA GLY A 156 13.38 14.24 8.49
C GLY A 156 13.82 14.84 9.82
N GLU A 157 15.13 15.03 9.97
CA GLU A 157 15.73 15.64 11.16
C GLU A 157 15.27 17.12 11.31
N PRO A 158 15.20 17.64 12.57
CA PRO A 158 14.70 19.00 12.85
C PRO A 158 15.35 20.08 11.98
N ASP A 159 16.67 20.06 11.91
CA ASP A 159 17.49 21.03 11.13
C ASP A 159 17.89 20.50 9.75
N GLY A 160 17.39 19.32 9.37
CA GLY A 160 17.66 18.67 8.09
C GLY A 160 16.77 19.17 6.97
N LYS A 161 16.93 18.56 5.78
CA LYS A 161 16.05 18.79 4.64
C LYS A 161 14.73 18.01 4.79
N PRO A 162 13.60 18.49 4.26
CA PRO A 162 12.40 17.68 4.11
C PRO A 162 12.69 16.39 3.34
N MET A 163 12.18 15.26 3.82
CA MET A 163 12.44 13.95 3.24
C MET A 163 11.15 13.23 2.90
N LYS A 164 11.15 12.48 1.79
CA LYS A 164 10.07 11.55 1.50
C LYS A 164 10.21 10.27 2.36
N TYR A 165 9.12 9.55 2.52
CA TYR A 165 9.17 8.21 3.07
C TYR A 165 9.92 7.24 2.12
N GLY A 166 10.56 6.21 2.67
CA GLY A 166 11.44 5.29 1.93
C GLY A 166 10.76 4.53 0.79
N VAL A 167 9.49 4.17 0.95
CA VAL A 167 8.64 3.59 -0.10
C VAL A 167 7.64 4.63 -0.61
N ALA A 168 6.94 4.34 -1.72
CA ALA A 168 5.85 5.16 -2.25
C ALA A 168 4.60 5.03 -1.35
N ILE A 169 4.65 5.60 -0.16
CA ILE A 169 3.67 5.40 0.92
C ILE A 169 2.28 5.92 0.58
N VAL A 170 2.18 7.01 -0.21
CA VAL A 170 0.89 7.55 -0.65
C VAL A 170 0.22 6.59 -1.61
N ASP A 171 0.95 6.01 -2.57
CA ASP A 171 0.42 4.97 -3.46
C ASP A 171 -0.05 3.74 -2.68
N VAL A 172 0.76 3.27 -1.72
CA VAL A 172 0.41 2.11 -0.87
C VAL A 172 -0.89 2.37 -0.11
N CYS A 173 -0.99 3.50 0.60
CA CYS A 173 -2.19 3.87 1.35
C CYS A 173 -3.40 4.08 0.42
N THR A 174 -3.21 4.67 -0.75
CA THR A 174 -4.27 4.87 -1.75
C THR A 174 -4.78 3.53 -2.28
N GLY A 175 -3.89 2.57 -2.56
CA GLY A 175 -4.27 1.22 -2.97
C GLY A 175 -5.08 0.48 -1.90
N MET A 176 -4.68 0.59 -0.64
CA MET A 176 -5.43 0.03 0.51
C MET A 176 -6.81 0.71 0.66
N LEU A 177 -6.87 2.04 0.53
CA LEU A 177 -8.12 2.78 0.63
C LEU A 177 -9.07 2.47 -0.54
N ALA A 178 -8.53 2.31 -1.76
CA ALA A 178 -9.31 1.89 -2.92
C ALA A 178 -9.89 0.48 -2.72
N SER A 179 -9.10 -0.48 -2.21
CA SER A 179 -9.59 -1.81 -1.87
C SER A 179 -10.72 -1.75 -0.84
N ASN A 180 -10.55 -1.00 0.25
CA ASN A 180 -11.58 -0.80 1.28
C ASN A 180 -12.86 -0.18 0.69
N SER A 181 -12.73 0.83 -0.16
CA SER A 181 -13.86 1.51 -0.80
C SER A 181 -14.61 0.59 -1.78
N ILE A 182 -13.89 -0.24 -2.54
CA ILE A 182 -14.48 -1.27 -3.41
C ILE A 182 -15.29 -2.28 -2.57
N LEU A 183 -14.72 -2.78 -1.47
CA LEU A 183 -15.41 -3.71 -0.57
C LEU A 183 -16.68 -3.10 0.01
N ALA A 184 -16.64 -1.84 0.43
CA ALA A 184 -17.82 -1.10 0.89
C ALA A 184 -18.88 -0.95 -0.20
N ALA A 185 -18.47 -0.67 -1.45
CA ALA A 185 -19.38 -0.56 -2.59
C ALA A 185 -20.00 -1.91 -2.97
N LEU A 186 -19.24 -3.01 -2.94
CA LEU A 186 -19.76 -4.37 -3.14
C LEU A 186 -20.76 -4.73 -2.05
N ASN A 187 -20.50 -4.41 -0.79
CA ASN A 187 -21.45 -4.60 0.31
C ASN A 187 -22.72 -3.77 0.12
N ALA A 188 -22.61 -2.50 -0.28
CA ALA A 188 -23.75 -1.66 -0.59
C ALA A 188 -24.60 -2.25 -1.74
N ARG A 189 -23.95 -2.83 -2.76
CA ARG A 189 -24.60 -3.49 -3.90
C ARG A 189 -25.52 -4.65 -3.48
N HIS A 190 -25.22 -5.39 -2.41
CA HIS A 190 -26.10 -6.45 -1.90
C HIS A 190 -27.46 -5.90 -1.45
N ARG A 191 -27.51 -4.67 -0.93
CA ARG A 191 -28.76 -4.02 -0.51
C ARG A 191 -29.46 -3.27 -1.64
N THR A 192 -28.68 -2.60 -2.48
CA THR A 192 -29.24 -1.69 -3.51
C THR A 192 -29.53 -2.38 -4.84
N GLY A 193 -28.91 -3.54 -5.07
CA GLY A 193 -28.92 -4.21 -6.38
C GLY A 193 -28.08 -3.52 -7.45
N LYS A 194 -27.50 -2.34 -7.18
CA LYS A 194 -26.79 -1.50 -8.16
C LYS A 194 -25.33 -1.34 -7.78
N GLY A 195 -24.46 -1.27 -8.79
CA GLY A 195 -23.10 -0.79 -8.66
C GLY A 195 -23.05 0.72 -8.43
N GLN A 196 -21.84 1.24 -8.26
CA GLN A 196 -21.61 2.68 -8.08
C GLN A 196 -20.21 3.08 -8.51
N LYS A 197 -20.01 4.37 -8.74
CA LYS A 197 -18.70 4.95 -8.94
C LYS A 197 -18.04 5.19 -7.59
N VAL A 198 -16.77 4.82 -7.48
CA VAL A 198 -15.88 5.07 -6.35
C VAL A 198 -14.71 5.88 -6.88
N GLU A 199 -14.37 6.94 -6.20
CA GLU A 199 -13.21 7.76 -6.52
C GLU A 199 -12.29 7.81 -5.31
N VAL A 200 -10.99 7.61 -5.55
CA VAL A 200 -9.93 7.75 -4.56
C VAL A 200 -8.81 8.56 -5.17
N SER A 201 -8.32 9.57 -4.47
CA SER A 201 -7.20 10.37 -4.98
C SER A 201 -5.98 10.26 -4.06
N LEU A 202 -4.79 10.33 -4.66
CA LEU A 202 -3.54 10.34 -3.92
C LEU A 202 -3.46 11.56 -2.99
N TYR A 203 -3.94 12.73 -3.47
CA TYR A 203 -3.90 13.97 -2.70
C TYR A 203 -4.76 13.90 -1.43
N GLU A 204 -6.02 13.47 -1.56
CA GLU A 204 -6.92 13.34 -0.41
C GLU A 204 -6.44 12.26 0.56
N THR A 205 -5.94 11.13 0.04
CA THR A 205 -5.30 10.10 0.85
C THR A 205 -4.13 10.68 1.64
N SER A 206 -3.25 11.42 0.99
CA SER A 206 -2.08 12.00 1.66
C SER A 206 -2.44 13.05 2.72
N LEU A 207 -3.51 13.84 2.52
CA LEU A 207 -4.04 14.74 3.55
C LEU A 207 -4.63 13.96 4.72
N ALA A 208 -5.38 12.89 4.46
CA ALA A 208 -5.94 12.03 5.50
C ALA A 208 -4.84 11.36 6.36
N MET A 209 -3.69 11.04 5.78
CA MET A 209 -2.53 10.48 6.49
C MET A 209 -1.91 11.46 7.52
N LEU A 210 -2.17 12.75 7.45
CA LEU A 210 -1.66 13.74 8.42
C LEU A 210 -2.32 13.63 9.80
N VAL A 211 -3.47 12.99 9.94
CA VAL A 211 -4.18 12.65 11.19
C VAL A 211 -4.08 13.76 12.27
N ASN A 212 -3.36 13.48 13.35
CA ASN A 212 -3.17 14.40 14.49
C ASN A 212 -2.37 15.67 14.15
N VAL A 213 -1.52 15.61 13.13
CA VAL A 213 -0.75 16.78 12.65
C VAL A 213 -1.69 17.78 12.00
N ALA A 214 -2.57 17.31 11.10
CA ALA A 214 -3.61 18.15 10.50
C ALA A 214 -4.56 18.69 11.58
N ALA A 215 -4.99 17.86 12.54
CA ALA A 215 -5.84 18.27 13.64
C ALA A 215 -5.20 19.38 14.50
N SER A 216 -3.88 19.31 14.74
CA SER A 216 -3.14 20.35 15.47
C SER A 216 -3.20 21.70 14.76
N TYR A 217 -3.07 21.70 13.43
CA TYR A 217 -3.19 22.94 12.66
C TYR A 217 -4.64 23.45 12.60
N LEU A 218 -5.59 22.58 12.29
CA LEU A 218 -6.99 22.95 12.12
C LEU A 218 -7.63 23.42 13.41
N ALA A 219 -7.32 22.79 14.56
CA ALA A 219 -7.92 23.11 15.84
C ALA A 219 -7.15 24.17 16.66
N ALA A 220 -5.83 24.23 16.53
CA ALA A 220 -4.99 25.07 17.36
C ALA A 220 -4.08 26.05 16.58
N GLY A 221 -4.15 26.08 15.25
CA GLY A 221 -3.32 26.92 14.39
C GLY A 221 -1.82 26.58 14.45
N ARG A 222 -1.46 25.40 14.98
CA ARG A 222 -0.06 25.00 15.17
C ARG A 222 0.45 24.22 13.96
N ASN A 223 1.31 24.86 13.17
CA ASN A 223 2.00 24.17 12.10
C ASN A 223 3.08 23.24 12.67
N ALA A 224 3.11 21.98 12.22
CA ALA A 224 4.07 21.01 12.69
C ALA A 224 5.47 21.26 12.08
N GLY A 225 6.51 21.03 12.91
CA GLY A 225 7.88 20.91 12.45
C GLY A 225 8.32 19.46 12.28
N ARG A 226 9.57 19.26 11.91
CA ARG A 226 10.22 17.96 11.90
C ARG A 226 10.78 17.62 13.28
N PHE A 227 10.64 16.36 13.68
CA PHE A 227 11.10 15.85 14.97
C PHE A 227 12.06 14.64 14.80
N GLY A 228 12.60 14.40 13.60
CA GLY A 228 13.33 13.17 13.33
C GLY A 228 12.46 11.95 13.60
N ASN A 229 12.92 11.07 14.48
CA ASN A 229 12.14 9.92 14.96
C ASN A 229 11.26 10.26 16.18
N GLY A 230 11.30 11.51 16.67
CA GLY A 230 10.60 11.91 17.87
C GLY A 230 9.10 12.13 17.67
N HIS A 231 8.29 11.75 18.65
CA HIS A 231 6.87 12.07 18.67
C HIS A 231 6.65 13.53 19.13
N PRO A 232 5.84 14.36 18.44
CA PRO A 232 5.67 15.78 18.80
C PRO A 232 5.11 16.01 20.20
N SER A 233 4.28 15.11 20.72
CA SER A 233 3.49 15.30 21.95
C SER A 233 3.73 14.23 23.02
N ILE A 234 4.68 13.31 22.85
CA ILE A 234 4.99 12.24 23.81
C ILE A 234 6.51 12.19 24.01
N VAL A 235 6.95 12.09 25.26
CA VAL A 235 8.37 12.01 25.66
C VAL A 235 8.51 11.08 26.86
N PRO A 236 9.48 10.15 26.83
CA PRO A 236 10.36 9.78 25.71
C PRO A 236 9.66 8.92 24.65
N TYR A 237 9.82 9.25 23.39
CA TYR A 237 9.30 8.48 22.25
C TYR A 237 10.15 8.82 21.01
N THR A 238 11.27 8.12 20.83
CA THR A 238 12.23 8.33 19.75
C THR A 238 13.25 7.19 19.70
N THR A 239 14.33 7.36 18.94
CA THR A 239 15.49 6.48 18.93
C THR A 239 16.56 7.00 19.84
N TYR A 240 17.25 6.09 20.54
CA TYR A 240 18.32 6.39 21.50
C TYR A 240 19.55 5.58 21.19
N GLN A 241 20.74 6.11 21.51
CA GLN A 241 22.01 5.47 21.28
C GLN A 241 22.41 4.59 22.47
N ALA A 242 22.55 3.29 22.26
CA ALA A 242 23.24 2.35 23.13
C ALA A 242 24.72 2.26 22.75
N ALA A 243 25.53 1.49 23.50
CA ALA A 243 26.97 1.42 23.26
C ALA A 243 27.34 0.99 21.84
N ASP A 244 26.64 0.01 21.29
CA ASP A 244 26.89 -0.61 19.98
C ASP A 244 25.90 -0.29 18.87
N GLY A 245 24.80 0.44 19.16
CA GLY A 245 23.77 0.72 18.15
C GLY A 245 22.58 1.52 18.68
N MET A 246 21.62 1.76 17.81
CA MET A 246 20.41 2.51 18.14
C MET A 246 19.24 1.58 18.49
N ILE A 247 18.47 1.97 19.49
CA ILE A 247 17.19 1.34 19.85
C ILE A 247 16.05 2.34 19.72
N ALA A 248 14.89 1.87 19.28
CA ALA A 248 13.63 2.61 19.34
C ALA A 248 12.96 2.39 20.70
N LEU A 249 12.47 3.46 21.32
CA LEU A 249 11.85 3.43 22.64
C LEU A 249 10.59 4.29 22.65
N GLY A 250 9.48 3.74 23.17
CA GLY A 250 8.20 4.45 23.28
C GLY A 250 7.60 4.36 24.68
N ILE A 251 7.48 5.49 25.37
CA ILE A 251 6.91 5.59 26.72
C ILE A 251 5.62 6.40 26.64
N GLY A 252 4.48 5.74 26.77
CA GLY A 252 3.17 6.35 26.58
C GLY A 252 2.48 6.87 27.87
N ASN A 253 3.02 6.56 29.06
CA ASN A 253 2.42 6.96 30.33
C ASN A 253 3.43 7.02 31.50
N GLU A 254 2.99 7.59 32.62
CA GLU A 254 3.83 7.83 33.80
C GLU A 254 4.33 6.54 34.44
N ARG A 255 3.52 5.48 34.47
CA ARG A 255 3.93 4.18 35.01
C ARG A 255 5.06 3.54 34.19
N GLN A 256 5.02 3.67 32.87
CA GLN A 256 6.12 3.22 32.03
C GLN A 256 7.37 4.07 32.22
N PHE A 257 7.20 5.39 32.44
CA PHE A 257 8.33 6.28 32.73
C PHE A 257 9.02 5.92 34.06
N ALA A 258 8.25 5.62 35.10
CA ALA A 258 8.84 5.16 36.37
C ALA A 258 9.61 3.85 36.22
N ARG A 259 9.07 2.89 35.48
CA ARG A 259 9.75 1.61 35.21
C ARG A 259 11.04 1.77 34.42
N ILE A 260 11.07 2.62 33.38
CA ILE A 260 12.30 2.83 32.64
C ILE A 260 13.34 3.54 33.50
N ALA A 261 12.94 4.49 34.35
CA ALA A 261 13.83 5.15 35.28
C ALA A 261 14.51 4.14 36.23
N GLU A 262 13.76 3.19 36.78
CA GLU A 262 14.29 2.08 37.59
C GLU A 262 15.28 1.21 36.81
N VAL A 263 14.93 0.78 35.57
CA VAL A 263 15.79 -0.07 34.75
C VAL A 263 17.09 0.64 34.37
N LEU A 264 17.05 1.95 34.16
CA LEU A 264 18.22 2.77 33.85
C LEU A 264 19.05 3.13 35.08
N GLY A 265 18.62 2.70 36.31
CA GLY A 265 19.33 2.96 37.57
C GLY A 265 19.06 4.34 38.17
N HIS A 266 18.02 5.03 37.73
CA HIS A 266 17.67 6.40 38.12
C HIS A 266 16.21 6.53 38.61
N PRO A 267 15.81 5.78 39.64
CA PRO A 267 14.43 5.82 40.13
C PRO A 267 13.95 7.21 40.55
N GLU A 268 14.87 8.10 40.97
CA GLU A 268 14.59 9.49 41.33
C GLU A 268 13.96 10.31 40.21
N TRP A 269 14.15 9.94 38.92
CA TRP A 269 13.52 10.65 37.79
C TRP A 269 12.00 10.62 37.85
N ALA A 270 11.42 9.57 38.42
CA ALA A 270 9.97 9.42 38.52
C ALA A 270 9.32 10.42 39.44
N SER A 271 10.09 10.95 40.41
CA SER A 271 9.63 11.93 41.39
C SER A 271 10.08 13.37 41.10
N ASP A 272 10.94 13.58 40.10
CA ASP A 272 11.39 14.91 39.70
C ASP A 272 10.26 15.66 38.99
N ALA A 273 9.94 16.85 39.52
CA ALA A 273 8.86 17.70 39.01
C ALA A 273 8.94 18.01 37.50
N ARG A 274 10.15 17.99 36.95
CA ARG A 274 10.41 18.18 35.49
C ARG A 274 9.94 17.00 34.64
N PHE A 275 9.67 15.82 35.25
CA PHE A 275 9.43 14.57 34.51
C PHE A 275 8.17 13.82 34.97
N THR A 276 7.49 14.24 36.05
CA THR A 276 6.34 13.55 36.67
C THR A 276 5.13 13.40 35.74
N SER A 277 5.03 14.20 34.68
CA SER A 277 3.94 14.11 33.71
C SER A 277 4.48 14.16 32.28
N ASN A 278 3.73 13.59 31.33
CA ASN A 278 4.10 13.69 29.91
C ASN A 278 4.27 15.16 29.47
N ARG A 279 3.39 16.05 29.93
CA ARG A 279 3.50 17.50 29.66
C ARG A 279 4.84 18.07 30.10
N ALA A 280 5.22 17.80 31.34
CA ALA A 280 6.49 18.26 31.90
C ALA A 280 7.69 17.70 31.14
N ARG A 281 7.64 16.42 30.73
CA ARG A 281 8.68 15.79 29.89
C ARG A 281 8.75 16.40 28.49
N VAL A 282 7.62 16.72 27.86
CA VAL A 282 7.58 17.41 26.56
C VAL A 282 8.24 18.79 26.65
N GLU A 283 7.95 19.54 27.72
CA GLU A 283 8.58 20.85 27.98
C GLU A 283 10.09 20.74 28.25
N ASN A 284 10.55 19.60 28.77
CA ASN A 284 11.95 19.31 29.07
C ASN A 284 12.58 18.26 28.13
N ARG A 285 12.06 18.07 26.91
CA ARG A 285 12.44 17.05 25.95
C ARG A 285 13.97 16.86 25.83
N ALA A 286 14.67 17.92 25.51
CA ALA A 286 16.11 17.84 25.28
C ALA A 286 16.91 17.33 26.49
N LEU A 287 16.44 17.62 27.71
CA LEU A 287 17.02 17.12 28.94
C LEU A 287 16.72 15.62 29.11
N VAL A 288 15.46 15.21 28.92
CA VAL A 288 15.05 13.79 29.03
C VAL A 288 15.80 12.93 28.01
N ASP A 289 15.86 13.36 26.75
CA ASP A 289 16.52 12.61 25.70
C ASP A 289 18.02 12.47 25.95
N ARG A 290 18.68 13.52 26.44
CA ARG A 290 20.10 13.46 26.83
C ARG A 290 20.35 12.47 27.97
N MET A 291 19.57 12.55 29.04
CA MET A 291 19.69 11.68 30.22
C MET A 291 19.52 10.20 29.86
N ILE A 292 18.53 9.89 29.01
CA ILE A 292 18.29 8.52 28.54
C ILE A 292 19.46 8.04 27.67
N ASN A 293 19.96 8.87 26.75
CA ASN A 293 21.13 8.52 25.93
C ASN A 293 22.37 8.24 26.80
N GLU A 294 22.63 9.09 27.79
CA GLU A 294 23.75 8.90 28.74
C GLU A 294 23.62 7.56 29.47
N ALA A 295 22.45 7.23 30.01
CA ALA A 295 22.22 5.97 30.70
C ALA A 295 22.34 4.74 29.76
N LEU A 296 21.80 4.82 28.57
CA LEU A 296 21.83 3.72 27.60
C LEU A 296 23.25 3.48 27.02
N SER A 297 24.12 4.47 27.01
CA SER A 297 25.50 4.35 26.49
C SER A 297 26.40 3.35 27.25
N HIS A 298 25.98 2.89 28.44
CA HIS A 298 26.75 2.02 29.30
C HIS A 298 26.70 0.53 28.96
N ASP A 299 25.70 0.09 28.18
CA ASP A 299 25.52 -1.31 27.78
C ASP A 299 25.14 -1.42 26.30
N ASP A 300 25.31 -2.61 25.71
CA ASP A 300 24.94 -2.92 24.36
C ASP A 300 23.39 -2.92 24.18
N ALA A 301 22.94 -2.67 22.96
CA ALA A 301 21.52 -2.60 22.62
C ALA A 301 20.73 -3.85 23.05
N ASP A 302 21.25 -5.04 22.79
CA ASP A 302 20.57 -6.29 23.12
C ASP A 302 20.42 -6.49 24.63
N VAL A 303 21.39 -6.04 25.44
CA VAL A 303 21.31 -6.05 26.91
C VAL A 303 20.15 -5.16 27.37
N TRP A 304 20.07 -3.93 26.85
CA TRP A 304 19.00 -3.01 27.18
C TRP A 304 17.63 -3.50 26.71
N LEU A 305 17.54 -3.99 25.49
CA LEU A 305 16.28 -4.54 24.97
C LEU A 305 15.76 -5.69 25.84
N THR A 306 16.65 -6.55 26.33
CA THR A 306 16.29 -7.65 27.23
C THR A 306 15.74 -7.10 28.56
N LYS A 307 16.45 -6.18 29.21
CA LYS A 307 16.04 -5.54 30.48
C LYS A 307 14.70 -4.81 30.34
N LEU A 308 14.53 -4.01 29.27
CA LEU A 308 13.34 -3.20 29.04
C LEU A 308 12.10 -4.06 28.70
N LYS A 309 12.25 -5.06 27.85
CA LYS A 309 11.16 -6.00 27.51
C LYS A 309 10.69 -6.79 28.74
N ALA A 310 11.58 -7.18 29.62
CA ALA A 310 11.24 -7.91 30.86
C ALA A 310 10.29 -7.13 31.78
N VAL A 311 10.33 -5.80 31.75
CA VAL A 311 9.41 -4.93 32.52
C VAL A 311 8.27 -4.36 31.67
N GLY A 312 8.06 -4.86 30.43
CA GLY A 312 6.96 -4.48 29.57
C GLY A 312 7.09 -3.08 28.96
N ILE A 313 8.30 -2.62 28.71
CA ILE A 313 8.56 -1.36 27.99
C ILE A 313 8.60 -1.64 26.49
N PRO A 314 7.80 -0.92 25.65
CA PRO A 314 7.88 -1.01 24.21
C PRO A 314 9.23 -0.49 23.70
N CYS A 315 10.02 -1.40 23.16
CA CYS A 315 11.34 -1.10 22.60
C CYS A 315 11.73 -2.10 21.50
N GLY A 316 12.61 -1.71 20.60
CA GLY A 316 13.06 -2.54 19.51
C GLY A 316 14.36 -2.06 18.89
N LYS A 317 15.09 -2.98 18.25
CA LYS A 317 16.24 -2.68 17.41
C LYS A 317 15.77 -2.06 16.10
N ILE A 318 16.58 -1.22 15.49
CA ILE A 318 16.34 -0.73 14.12
C ILE A 318 16.93 -1.76 13.17
N ASN A 319 16.07 -2.64 12.65
CA ASN A 319 16.46 -3.69 11.73
C ASN A 319 16.62 -3.16 10.30
N SER A 320 17.55 -3.72 9.56
CA SER A 320 17.56 -3.67 8.10
C SER A 320 16.36 -4.46 7.54
N VAL A 321 16.06 -4.24 6.25
CA VAL A 321 15.01 -5.01 5.56
C VAL A 321 15.30 -6.52 5.60
N ALA A 322 16.56 -6.92 5.42
CA ALA A 322 16.96 -8.32 5.47
C ALA A 322 16.72 -8.91 6.87
N GLU A 323 17.20 -8.25 7.93
CA GLU A 323 16.97 -8.69 9.31
C GLU A 323 15.48 -8.80 9.67
N ALA A 324 14.66 -7.85 9.21
CA ALA A 324 13.21 -7.90 9.43
C ALA A 324 12.53 -9.07 8.68
N LEU A 325 13.00 -9.41 7.47
CA LEU A 325 12.49 -10.54 6.71
C LEU A 325 12.94 -11.90 7.26
N ASP A 326 14.13 -11.95 7.86
CA ASP A 326 14.69 -13.15 8.49
C ASP A 326 14.24 -13.33 9.96
N ASP A 327 13.46 -12.40 10.51
CA ASP A 327 12.96 -12.45 11.88
C ASP A 327 12.04 -13.68 12.09
N PRO A 328 12.19 -14.42 13.21
CA PRO A 328 11.32 -15.56 13.54
C PRO A 328 9.81 -15.22 13.53
N GLN A 329 9.43 -13.99 13.88
CA GLN A 329 8.03 -13.55 13.82
C GLN A 329 7.54 -13.47 12.36
N THR A 330 8.37 -13.03 11.43
CA THR A 330 8.07 -13.01 9.98
C THR A 330 7.78 -14.43 9.48
N ALA A 331 8.62 -15.39 9.84
CA ALA A 331 8.42 -16.80 9.51
C ALA A 331 7.15 -17.38 10.18
N ALA A 332 6.97 -17.16 11.49
CA ALA A 332 5.81 -17.65 12.25
C ALA A 332 4.48 -17.10 11.74
N ARG A 333 4.49 -15.92 11.11
CA ARG A 333 3.30 -15.29 10.52
C ARG A 333 3.10 -15.63 9.04
N GLY A 334 3.98 -16.44 8.44
CA GLY A 334 3.91 -16.80 7.02
C GLY A 334 4.01 -15.57 6.12
N MET A 335 4.91 -14.64 6.45
CA MET A 335 5.06 -13.39 5.68
C MET A 335 6.02 -13.51 4.52
N ILE A 336 6.59 -14.70 4.30
CA ILE A 336 7.35 -15.04 3.09
C ILE A 336 6.72 -16.29 2.49
N GLU A 337 6.34 -16.18 1.22
CA GLU A 337 5.80 -17.27 0.43
C GLU A 337 6.67 -17.56 -0.77
N THR A 338 6.67 -18.81 -1.23
CA THR A 338 7.38 -19.23 -2.44
C THR A 338 6.38 -19.83 -3.41
N ILE A 339 6.41 -19.37 -4.66
CA ILE A 339 5.54 -19.86 -5.72
C ILE A 339 6.35 -20.06 -7.01
N GLU A 340 6.01 -21.08 -7.80
CA GLU A 340 6.65 -21.31 -9.10
C GLU A 340 6.18 -20.26 -10.12
N HIS A 341 7.15 -19.56 -10.69
CA HIS A 341 6.95 -18.57 -11.75
C HIS A 341 7.55 -19.10 -13.07
N SER A 342 6.84 -18.93 -14.17
CA SER A 342 7.18 -19.50 -15.46
C SER A 342 8.59 -19.12 -15.99
N THR A 343 9.06 -17.92 -15.64
CA THR A 343 10.36 -17.40 -16.09
C THR A 343 11.41 -17.43 -14.98
N VAL A 344 11.02 -17.17 -13.74
CA VAL A 344 11.93 -16.99 -12.59
C VAL A 344 12.19 -18.32 -11.87
N GLY A 345 11.30 -19.31 -11.99
CA GLY A 345 11.30 -20.51 -11.15
C GLY A 345 10.74 -20.22 -9.76
N ALA A 346 11.40 -20.72 -8.71
CA ALA A 346 10.96 -20.52 -7.33
C ALA A 346 11.09 -19.05 -6.90
N LEU A 347 10.00 -18.31 -7.00
CA LEU A 347 9.91 -16.89 -6.65
C LEU A 347 9.47 -16.73 -5.19
N LYS A 348 10.32 -16.13 -4.37
CA LYS A 348 9.96 -15.67 -3.02
C LYS A 348 9.30 -14.30 -3.07
N MET A 349 8.21 -14.13 -2.32
CA MET A 349 7.48 -12.86 -2.22
C MET A 349 6.91 -12.65 -0.82
N LEU A 350 6.47 -11.43 -0.52
CA LEU A 350 5.77 -11.15 0.73
C LEU A 350 4.45 -11.93 0.77
N GLY A 351 4.16 -12.53 1.91
CA GLY A 351 2.90 -13.20 2.20
C GLY A 351 1.74 -12.22 2.40
N ILE A 352 0.56 -12.75 2.65
CA ILE A 352 -0.67 -11.97 2.85
C ILE A 352 -0.72 -11.48 4.30
N PRO A 353 -0.84 -10.14 4.56
CA PRO A 353 -0.73 -9.58 5.91
C PRO A 353 -2.01 -9.72 6.75
N PHE A 354 -3.11 -10.17 6.17
CA PHE A 354 -4.38 -10.40 6.86
C PHE A 354 -4.78 -11.87 6.85
N LYS A 355 -5.48 -12.32 7.89
CA LYS A 355 -5.88 -13.72 8.09
C LYS A 355 -7.37 -13.78 8.41
N PHE A 356 -8.11 -14.66 7.75
CA PHE A 356 -9.53 -14.93 7.99
C PHE A 356 -9.67 -16.32 8.60
N SER A 357 -10.56 -16.50 9.57
CA SER A 357 -10.78 -17.78 10.26
C SER A 357 -11.41 -18.84 9.35
N ASP A 358 -12.33 -18.44 8.48
CA ASP A 358 -13.16 -19.39 7.71
C ASP A 358 -12.89 -19.31 6.20
N THR A 359 -12.74 -18.11 5.65
CA THR A 359 -12.49 -17.86 4.22
C THR A 359 -11.04 -17.50 3.99
N ALA A 360 -10.16 -18.52 4.05
CA ALA A 360 -8.72 -18.30 4.00
C ALA A 360 -8.27 -17.65 2.69
N CYS A 361 -7.45 -16.61 2.83
CA CYS A 361 -6.76 -15.97 1.70
C CYS A 361 -5.53 -16.78 1.28
N SER A 362 -5.18 -16.76 -0.01
CA SER A 362 -4.04 -17.54 -0.51
C SER A 362 -3.38 -16.90 -1.73
N VAL A 363 -2.08 -17.12 -1.85
CA VAL A 363 -1.32 -16.85 -3.08
C VAL A 363 -1.53 -18.03 -4.03
N ARG A 364 -2.40 -17.86 -5.03
CA ARG A 364 -2.85 -18.92 -5.94
C ARG A 364 -2.11 -18.90 -7.28
N ARG A 365 -1.65 -17.74 -7.71
CA ARG A 365 -0.99 -17.51 -9.00
C ARG A 365 0.23 -16.61 -8.82
N PRO A 366 1.37 -16.90 -9.44
CA PRO A 366 2.48 -15.96 -9.51
C PRO A 366 2.08 -14.72 -10.31
N PRO A 367 2.82 -13.63 -10.20
CA PRO A 367 2.68 -12.49 -11.12
C PRO A 367 2.80 -12.97 -12.56
N PRO A 368 1.90 -12.58 -13.47
CA PRO A 368 1.90 -13.10 -14.83
C PRO A 368 2.98 -12.44 -15.71
N THR A 369 3.54 -13.18 -16.67
CA THR A 369 4.26 -12.56 -17.77
C THR A 369 3.28 -11.78 -18.67
N LEU A 370 3.78 -10.88 -19.51
CA LEU A 370 2.94 -10.02 -20.35
C LEU A 370 2.08 -10.86 -21.30
N GLY A 371 0.77 -10.71 -21.26
CA GLY A 371 -0.19 -11.40 -22.12
C GLY A 371 -0.30 -12.91 -21.89
N GLN A 372 0.27 -13.43 -20.80
CA GLN A 372 0.34 -14.88 -20.52
C GLN A 372 -1.01 -15.61 -20.67
N HIS A 373 -2.11 -14.94 -20.40
CA HIS A 373 -3.45 -15.55 -20.36
C HIS A 373 -4.39 -14.99 -21.44
N SER A 374 -3.85 -14.29 -22.46
CA SER A 374 -4.69 -13.60 -23.46
C SER A 374 -5.63 -14.56 -24.19
N GLU A 375 -5.13 -15.70 -24.68
CA GLU A 375 -5.95 -16.70 -25.37
C GLU A 375 -6.99 -17.33 -24.45
N GLU A 376 -6.58 -17.76 -23.26
CA GLU A 376 -7.46 -18.32 -22.23
C GLU A 376 -8.63 -17.38 -21.90
N ILE A 377 -8.32 -16.08 -21.71
CA ILE A 377 -9.33 -15.07 -21.37
C ILE A 377 -10.26 -14.82 -22.55
N LEU A 378 -9.74 -14.63 -23.74
CA LEU A 378 -10.55 -14.34 -24.93
C LEU A 378 -11.48 -15.51 -25.29
N ALA A 379 -10.98 -16.74 -25.25
CA ALA A 379 -11.78 -17.92 -25.50
C ALA A 379 -12.79 -18.18 -24.37
N GLY A 380 -12.34 -18.19 -23.12
CA GLY A 380 -13.16 -18.54 -21.95
C GLY A 380 -14.19 -17.47 -21.59
N GLU A 381 -13.79 -16.18 -21.59
CA GLU A 381 -14.69 -15.12 -21.20
C GLU A 381 -15.57 -14.61 -22.36
N LEU A 382 -15.05 -14.59 -23.59
CA LEU A 382 -15.78 -14.01 -24.73
C LEU A 382 -16.21 -15.02 -25.79
N GLY A 383 -15.81 -16.30 -25.65
CA GLY A 383 -16.16 -17.36 -26.58
C GLY A 383 -15.54 -17.20 -27.97
N LEU A 384 -14.39 -16.49 -28.06
CA LEU A 384 -13.69 -16.33 -29.33
C LEU A 384 -12.98 -17.64 -29.68
N ASP A 385 -13.07 -18.05 -30.98
CA ASP A 385 -12.35 -19.18 -31.49
C ASP A 385 -10.89 -18.81 -31.83
N ASP A 386 -10.07 -19.82 -32.07
CA ASP A 386 -8.64 -19.65 -32.36
C ASP A 386 -8.41 -18.77 -33.60
N LYS A 387 -9.31 -18.82 -34.60
CA LYS A 387 -9.24 -18.00 -35.82
C LYS A 387 -9.44 -16.53 -35.49
N ALA A 388 -10.46 -16.18 -34.71
CA ALA A 388 -10.72 -14.81 -34.30
C ALA A 388 -9.58 -14.25 -33.43
N ILE A 389 -9.02 -15.07 -32.53
CA ILE A 389 -7.85 -14.71 -31.72
C ILE A 389 -6.61 -14.46 -32.59
N ALA A 390 -6.35 -15.31 -33.60
CA ALA A 390 -5.24 -15.12 -34.50
C ALA A 390 -5.39 -13.83 -35.35
N GLU A 391 -6.59 -13.52 -35.80
CA GLU A 391 -6.89 -12.26 -36.53
C GLU A 391 -6.63 -11.02 -35.64
N LEU A 392 -7.02 -11.05 -34.37
CA LEU A 392 -6.74 -9.97 -33.43
C LEU A 392 -5.24 -9.77 -33.18
N ARG A 393 -4.49 -10.87 -33.11
CA ARG A 393 -3.03 -10.82 -32.97
C ARG A 393 -2.36 -10.24 -34.24
N GLN A 394 -2.78 -10.67 -35.44
CA GLN A 394 -2.28 -10.13 -36.68
C GLN A 394 -2.57 -8.64 -36.84
N ALA A 395 -3.74 -8.19 -36.36
CA ALA A 395 -4.14 -6.78 -36.32
C ALA A 395 -3.51 -5.97 -35.20
N LYS A 396 -2.65 -6.57 -34.36
CA LYS A 396 -1.99 -5.95 -33.18
C LYS A 396 -3.00 -5.37 -32.19
N VAL A 397 -4.13 -6.02 -32.05
CA VAL A 397 -5.15 -5.69 -31.05
C VAL A 397 -4.81 -6.34 -29.71
N ILE A 398 -4.18 -7.52 -29.75
CA ILE A 398 -3.71 -8.28 -28.59
C ILE A 398 -2.24 -8.67 -28.76
#